data_688d83da9ab9be775eeb6d95a12a0b57
#
_entry.id   688d83da9ab9be775eeb6d95a12a0b57
#
_cell.length_a   1.000
_cell.length_b   1.000
_cell.length_c   1.000
_cell.angle_alpha   90.00
_cell.angle_beta   90.00
_cell.angle_gamma   90.00
#
_symmetry.space_group_name_H-M   'P 1'
#
loop_
_entity.id
_entity.type
_entity.pdbx_description
1 polymer ?
#
loop_
_entity_poly.entity_id
_entity_poly.type
_entity_poly.pdbx_seq_one_letter_code
_entity_poly.pdbx_strand_id
1 'polypeptide(L)'
;MPTTEMRSQVTLNNLLKGVAQLETNDLEQFVSWVLTLRARRIAPSLSKQEAEMLEKINQSLPPDTQRRYNELTEKRHAETLTHEEQQELLVLIEHIELADAERAQALIRLAQLRNVSVTALMSTLNIHPPAYG
;
A
#
# COMPACT_ATOMS: atom_id res chain seq x y z
N MET A 1 -14.48 17.94 35.76
CA MET A 1 -15.43 18.07 34.65
C MET A 1 -15.05 17.21 33.48
N PRO A 2 -15.83 16.26 33.21
CA PRO A 2 -15.46 15.34 32.14
C PRO A 2 -15.72 15.95 30.78
N THR A 3 -14.65 16.27 30.09
CA THR A 3 -14.64 16.70 28.69
C THR A 3 -15.33 15.66 27.79
N THR A 4 -15.34 14.43 28.25
CA THR A 4 -15.94 13.31 27.52
C THR A 4 -17.45 13.43 27.40
N GLU A 5 -18.13 13.91 28.46
CA GLU A 5 -19.55 14.11 28.44
C GLU A 5 -19.97 15.22 27.47
N MET A 6 -19.18 16.30 27.39
CA MET A 6 -19.44 17.38 26.43
C MET A 6 -19.28 16.88 24.99
N ARG A 7 -18.31 16.03 24.73
CA ARG A 7 -18.09 15.45 23.39
C ARG A 7 -19.24 14.53 22.98
N SER A 8 -19.77 13.74 23.91
CA SER A 8 -20.87 12.81 23.62
C SER A 8 -22.19 13.52 23.33
N GLN A 9 -22.33 14.80 23.70
CA GLN A 9 -23.49 15.59 23.42
C GLN A 9 -23.51 16.22 22.03
N VAL A 10 -22.35 16.25 21.35
CA VAL A 10 -22.24 16.77 19.99
C VAL A 10 -22.58 15.64 19.02
N THR A 11 -23.82 15.61 18.60
CA THR A 11 -24.29 14.64 17.63
C THR A 11 -24.24 15.27 16.23
N LEU A 12 -24.18 14.43 15.21
CA LEU A 12 -24.21 14.89 13.82
C LEU A 12 -25.48 15.68 13.53
N ASN A 13 -26.64 15.22 14.05
CA ASN A 13 -27.90 15.90 13.85
C ASN A 13 -27.93 17.29 14.50
N ASN A 14 -27.41 17.43 15.72
CA ASN A 14 -27.33 18.71 16.38
C ASN A 14 -26.42 19.68 15.62
N LEU A 15 -25.31 19.19 15.13
CA LEU A 15 -24.36 19.99 14.35
C LEU A 15 -25.01 20.45 13.04
N LEU A 16 -25.71 19.56 12.34
CA LEU A 16 -26.42 19.90 11.11
C LEU A 16 -27.50 20.97 11.32
N LYS A 17 -28.22 20.89 12.40
CA LYS A 17 -29.23 21.90 12.76
C LYS A 17 -28.61 23.28 12.95
N GLY A 18 -27.47 23.33 13.65
CA GLY A 18 -26.74 24.56 13.85
C GLY A 18 -26.23 25.16 12.54
N VAL A 19 -25.62 24.30 11.68
CA VAL A 19 -25.08 24.69 10.39
C VAL A 19 -26.19 25.19 9.45
N ALA A 20 -27.37 24.55 9.49
CA ALA A 20 -28.49 24.94 8.65
C ALA A 20 -28.98 26.37 8.91
N GLN A 21 -28.67 26.92 10.09
CA GLN A 21 -29.06 28.27 10.49
C GLN A 21 -28.02 29.33 10.10
N LEU A 22 -26.88 28.93 9.59
CA LEU A 22 -25.83 29.86 9.20
C LEU A 22 -26.19 30.64 7.94
N GLU A 23 -25.73 31.89 7.90
CA GLU A 23 -25.79 32.68 6.67
C GLU A 23 -24.86 32.05 5.62
N THR A 24 -25.11 32.35 4.36
CA THR A 24 -24.36 31.75 3.23
C THR A 24 -22.85 31.92 3.37
N ASN A 25 -22.38 33.11 3.75
CA ASN A 25 -20.95 33.37 3.91
C ASN A 25 -20.35 32.52 5.04
N ASP A 26 -21.04 32.41 6.15
CA ASP A 26 -20.59 31.61 7.29
C ASP A 26 -20.62 30.13 6.96
N LEU A 27 -21.62 29.70 6.19
CA LEU A 27 -21.72 28.31 5.73
C LEU A 27 -20.53 27.96 4.83
N GLU A 28 -20.17 28.82 3.90
CA GLU A 28 -19.02 28.59 3.02
C GLU A 28 -17.72 28.50 3.81
N GLN A 29 -17.55 29.38 4.80
CA GLN A 29 -16.38 29.34 5.67
C GLN A 29 -16.34 28.05 6.49
N PHE A 30 -17.48 27.62 6.99
CA PHE A 30 -17.60 26.38 7.74
C PHE A 30 -17.20 25.18 6.89
N VAL A 31 -17.68 25.10 5.65
CA VAL A 31 -17.34 24.04 4.71
C VAL A 31 -15.83 24.01 4.45
N SER A 32 -15.23 25.18 4.25
CA SER A 32 -13.79 25.29 4.05
C SER A 32 -13.00 24.72 5.23
N TRP A 33 -13.42 25.06 6.46
CA TRP A 33 -12.77 24.54 7.68
C TRP A 33 -12.93 23.02 7.82
N VAL A 34 -14.12 22.51 7.50
CA VAL A 34 -14.38 21.05 7.57
C VAL A 34 -13.49 20.32 6.59
N LEU A 35 -13.33 20.83 5.38
CA LEU A 35 -12.46 20.23 4.37
C LEU A 35 -11.00 20.23 4.81
N THR A 36 -10.54 21.33 5.41
CA THR A 36 -9.20 21.44 5.96
C THR A 36 -8.98 20.42 7.08
N LEU A 37 -9.94 20.31 7.99
CA LEU A 37 -9.88 19.36 9.10
C LEU A 37 -9.83 17.93 8.59
N ARG A 38 -10.67 17.62 7.60
CA ARG A 38 -10.70 16.30 6.98
C ARG A 38 -9.33 15.97 6.34
N ALA A 39 -8.75 16.93 5.60
CA ALA A 39 -7.44 16.74 4.98
C ALA A 39 -6.36 16.46 6.01
N ARG A 40 -6.38 17.17 7.14
CA ARG A 40 -5.42 16.95 8.22
C ARG A 40 -5.55 15.57 8.87
N ARG A 41 -6.77 15.06 8.97
CA ARG A 41 -7.01 13.74 9.56
C ARG A 41 -6.64 12.60 8.61
N ILE A 42 -6.85 12.80 7.32
CA ILE A 42 -6.58 11.78 6.31
C ILE A 42 -5.08 11.72 5.97
N ALA A 43 -4.39 12.86 5.88
CA ALA A 43 -2.99 12.91 5.47
C ALA A 43 -2.05 11.99 6.27
N PRO A 44 -2.08 11.97 7.62
CA PRO A 44 -1.23 11.05 8.36
C PRO A 44 -1.53 9.58 8.08
N SER A 45 -2.81 9.23 7.91
CA SER A 45 -3.23 7.87 7.59
C SER A 45 -2.74 7.45 6.22
N LEU A 46 -2.85 8.33 5.22
CA LEU A 46 -2.34 8.09 3.87
C LEU A 46 -0.82 7.93 3.87
N SER A 47 -0.10 8.79 4.61
CA SER A 47 1.36 8.72 4.72
C SER A 47 1.82 7.37 5.30
N LYS A 48 1.10 6.89 6.31
CA LYS A 48 1.39 5.59 6.90
C LYS A 48 1.13 4.45 5.93
N GLN A 49 -0.01 4.49 5.24
CA GLN A 49 -0.35 3.49 4.23
C GLN A 49 0.65 3.49 3.08
N GLU A 50 1.05 4.67 2.61
CA GLU A 50 2.06 4.78 1.56
C GLU A 50 3.39 4.18 1.99
N ALA A 51 3.83 4.47 3.21
CA ALA A 51 5.08 3.93 3.75
C ALA A 51 5.03 2.39 3.80
N GLU A 52 3.91 1.84 4.25
CA GLU A 52 3.72 0.38 4.30
C GLU A 52 3.75 -0.25 2.91
N MET A 53 3.12 0.40 1.93
CA MET A 53 3.12 -0.10 0.55
C MET A 53 4.51 -0.03 -0.07
N LEU A 54 5.23 1.08 0.14
CA LEU A 54 6.60 1.24 -0.34
C LEU A 54 7.53 0.21 0.26
N GLU A 55 7.38 -0.10 1.53
CA GLU A 55 8.16 -1.14 2.19
C GLU A 55 7.95 -2.50 1.52
N LYS A 56 6.70 -2.86 1.25
CA LYS A 56 6.38 -4.10 0.56
C LYS A 56 6.92 -4.14 -0.87
N ILE A 57 6.84 -3.01 -1.59
CA ILE A 57 7.33 -2.91 -2.97
C ILE A 57 8.86 -3.07 -3.01
N ASN A 58 9.56 -2.51 -2.02
CA ASN A 58 11.01 -2.56 -1.96
C ASN A 58 11.56 -3.83 -1.30
N GLN A 59 10.71 -4.67 -0.76
CA GLN A 59 11.11 -5.92 -0.15
C GLN A 59 11.70 -6.86 -1.20
N SER A 60 12.92 -7.33 -0.94
CA SER A 60 13.61 -8.28 -1.81
C SER A 60 13.76 -9.61 -1.11
N LEU A 61 14.06 -10.66 -1.87
CA LEU A 61 14.37 -11.96 -1.31
C LEU A 61 15.63 -11.88 -0.45
N PRO A 62 15.69 -12.61 0.67
CA PRO A 62 16.93 -12.71 1.42
C PRO A 62 18.08 -13.22 0.52
N PRO A 63 19.30 -12.70 0.70
CA PRO A 63 20.43 -13.09 -0.17
C PRO A 63 20.67 -14.60 -0.22
N ASP A 64 20.52 -15.29 0.90
CA ASP A 64 20.71 -16.76 0.96
C ASP A 64 19.65 -17.49 0.12
N THR A 65 18.40 -17.03 0.19
CA THR A 65 17.30 -17.60 -0.59
C THR A 65 17.54 -17.39 -2.08
N GLN A 66 17.97 -16.19 -2.47
CA GLN A 66 18.27 -15.87 -3.86
C GLN A 66 19.42 -16.73 -4.39
N ARG A 67 20.46 -16.91 -3.58
CA ARG A 67 21.61 -17.74 -3.94
C ARG A 67 21.20 -19.19 -4.16
N ARG A 68 20.40 -19.73 -3.24
CA ARG A 68 19.93 -21.11 -3.34
C ARG A 68 19.06 -21.33 -4.57
N TYR A 69 18.16 -20.36 -4.84
CA TYR A 69 17.34 -20.40 -6.05
C TYR A 69 18.21 -20.43 -7.31
N ASN A 70 19.22 -19.59 -7.37
CA ASN A 70 20.15 -19.54 -8.51
C ASN A 70 20.90 -20.85 -8.69
N GLU A 71 21.40 -21.44 -7.59
CA GLU A 71 22.09 -22.73 -7.63
C GLU A 71 21.19 -23.84 -8.17
N LEU A 72 19.97 -23.92 -7.67
CA LEU A 72 19.02 -24.95 -8.07
C LEU A 72 18.58 -24.75 -9.53
N THR A 73 18.43 -23.51 -9.98
CA THR A 73 18.08 -23.19 -11.35
C THR A 73 19.20 -23.63 -12.30
N GLU A 74 20.46 -23.39 -11.95
CA GLU A 74 21.60 -23.84 -12.74
C GLU A 74 21.66 -25.35 -12.84
N LYS A 75 21.42 -26.05 -11.72
CA LYS A 75 21.37 -27.51 -11.70
C LYS A 75 20.22 -28.04 -12.56
N ARG A 76 19.09 -27.35 -12.58
CA ARG A 76 17.96 -27.74 -13.42
C ARG A 76 18.32 -27.62 -14.90
N HIS A 77 18.99 -26.54 -15.28
CA HIS A 77 19.45 -26.36 -16.68
C HIS A 77 20.48 -27.40 -17.07
N ALA A 78 21.33 -27.81 -16.14
CA ALA A 78 22.34 -28.85 -16.36
C ALA A 78 21.78 -30.28 -16.23
N GLU A 79 20.50 -30.40 -15.88
CA GLU A 79 19.82 -31.69 -15.66
C GLU A 79 20.47 -32.54 -14.56
N THR A 80 20.99 -31.87 -13.53
CA THR A 80 21.68 -32.52 -12.42
C THR A 80 20.94 -32.43 -11.10
N LEU A 81 19.66 -31.96 -11.11
CA LEU A 81 18.87 -31.89 -9.90
C LEU A 81 18.55 -33.27 -9.36
N THR A 82 18.76 -33.44 -8.04
CA THR A 82 18.24 -34.60 -7.34
C THR A 82 16.75 -34.43 -7.10
N HIS A 83 16.05 -35.52 -6.75
CA HIS A 83 14.63 -35.45 -6.44
C HIS A 83 14.35 -34.50 -5.28
N GLU A 84 15.17 -34.53 -4.24
CA GLU A 84 15.04 -33.66 -3.08
C GLU A 84 15.26 -32.18 -3.46
N GLU A 85 16.25 -31.92 -4.29
CA GLU A 85 16.53 -30.55 -4.77
C GLU A 85 15.39 -30.04 -5.66
N GLN A 86 14.76 -30.91 -6.42
CA GLN A 86 13.61 -30.55 -7.24
C GLN A 86 12.43 -30.10 -6.36
N GLN A 87 12.18 -30.81 -5.24
CA GLN A 87 11.14 -30.44 -4.28
C GLN A 87 11.46 -29.11 -3.60
N GLU A 88 12.71 -28.91 -3.24
CA GLU A 88 13.18 -27.64 -2.67
C GLU A 88 12.96 -26.48 -3.64
N LEU A 89 13.29 -26.68 -4.92
CA LEU A 89 13.11 -25.66 -5.94
C LEU A 89 11.61 -25.28 -6.10
N LEU A 90 10.73 -26.26 -6.10
CA LEU A 90 9.29 -26.03 -6.18
C LEU A 90 8.79 -25.17 -5.02
N VAL A 91 9.24 -25.44 -3.81
CA VAL A 91 8.87 -24.65 -2.62
C VAL A 91 9.39 -23.23 -2.75
N LEU A 92 10.63 -23.05 -3.23
CA LEU A 92 11.21 -21.72 -3.44
C LEU A 92 10.43 -20.94 -4.49
N ILE A 93 10.03 -21.58 -5.59
CA ILE A 93 9.24 -20.95 -6.64
C ILE A 93 7.90 -20.45 -6.10
N GLU A 94 7.20 -21.28 -5.30
CA GLU A 94 5.95 -20.86 -4.67
C GLU A 94 6.15 -19.62 -3.79
N HIS A 95 7.23 -19.62 -3.03
CA HIS A 95 7.55 -18.51 -2.14
C HIS A 95 7.82 -17.22 -2.92
N ILE A 96 8.57 -17.33 -4.01
CA ILE A 96 8.89 -16.19 -4.89
C ILE A 96 7.62 -15.66 -5.56
N GLU A 97 6.77 -16.54 -6.07
CA GLU A 97 5.51 -16.14 -6.71
C GLU A 97 4.57 -15.42 -5.75
N LEU A 98 4.51 -15.90 -4.50
CA LEU A 98 3.70 -15.22 -3.47
C LEU A 98 4.24 -13.83 -3.17
N ALA A 99 5.56 -13.69 -3.03
CA ALA A 99 6.19 -12.40 -2.79
C ALA A 99 5.96 -11.43 -3.95
N ASP A 100 6.04 -11.93 -5.18
CA ASP A 100 5.78 -11.12 -6.38
C ASP A 100 4.32 -10.67 -6.44
N ALA A 101 3.39 -11.54 -6.08
CA ALA A 101 1.96 -11.22 -6.02
C ALA A 101 1.68 -10.13 -4.99
N GLU A 102 2.28 -10.23 -3.81
CA GLU A 102 2.14 -9.22 -2.75
C GLU A 102 2.71 -7.87 -3.19
N ARG A 103 3.84 -7.88 -3.86
CA ARG A 103 4.46 -6.67 -4.41
C ARG A 103 3.55 -6.03 -5.47
N ALA A 104 2.99 -6.84 -6.37
CA ALA A 104 2.08 -6.35 -7.40
C ALA A 104 0.84 -5.70 -6.77
N GLN A 105 0.26 -6.33 -5.75
CA GLN A 105 -0.88 -5.77 -5.02
C GLN A 105 -0.53 -4.44 -4.35
N ALA A 106 0.67 -4.35 -3.76
CA ALA A 106 1.14 -3.12 -3.12
C ALA A 106 1.30 -2.00 -4.16
N LEU A 107 1.81 -2.31 -5.34
CA LEU A 107 1.93 -1.34 -6.44
C LEU A 107 0.55 -0.82 -6.88
N ILE A 108 -0.41 -1.72 -7.06
CA ILE A 108 -1.78 -1.36 -7.45
C ILE A 108 -2.41 -0.47 -6.37
N ARG A 109 -2.26 -0.84 -5.12
CA ARG A 109 -2.82 -0.09 -3.99
C ARG A 109 -2.22 1.32 -3.90
N LEU A 110 -0.90 1.42 -4.01
CA LEU A 110 -0.22 2.71 -3.96
C LEU A 110 -0.62 3.60 -5.13
N ALA A 111 -0.76 3.03 -6.33
CA ALA A 111 -1.22 3.77 -7.50
C ALA A 111 -2.62 4.34 -7.27
N GLN A 112 -3.52 3.56 -6.66
CA GLN A 112 -4.86 4.01 -6.30
C GLN A 112 -4.80 5.15 -5.28
N LEU A 113 -3.97 5.02 -4.25
CA LEU A 113 -3.82 6.04 -3.22
C LEU A 113 -3.30 7.36 -3.79
N ARG A 114 -2.40 7.30 -4.77
CA ARG A 114 -1.83 8.48 -5.42
C ARG A 114 -2.65 8.96 -6.62
N ASN A 115 -3.67 8.22 -6.98
CA ASN A 115 -4.53 8.50 -8.14
C ASN A 115 -3.73 8.60 -9.44
N VAL A 116 -2.86 7.64 -9.65
CA VAL A 116 -2.04 7.51 -10.86
C VAL A 116 -2.16 6.09 -11.41
N SER A 117 -1.73 5.89 -12.66
CA SER A 117 -1.68 4.54 -13.23
C SER A 117 -0.53 3.76 -12.63
N VAL A 118 -0.63 2.43 -12.65
CA VAL A 118 0.46 1.56 -12.19
C VAL A 118 1.72 1.79 -13.01
N THR A 119 1.59 1.97 -14.32
CA THR A 119 2.70 2.26 -15.21
C THR A 119 3.42 3.56 -14.83
N ALA A 120 2.66 4.61 -14.56
CA ALA A 120 3.22 5.90 -14.14
C ALA A 120 3.93 5.77 -12.79
N LEU A 121 3.35 5.01 -11.86
CA LEU A 121 3.97 4.77 -10.56
C LEU A 121 5.28 3.99 -10.69
N MET A 122 5.30 2.96 -11.51
CA MET A 122 6.51 2.18 -11.76
C MET A 122 7.63 3.05 -12.32
N SER A 123 7.32 3.95 -13.25
CA SER A 123 8.29 4.91 -13.77
C SER A 123 8.83 5.82 -12.68
N THR A 124 7.96 6.33 -11.82
CA THR A 124 8.35 7.21 -10.71
C THR A 124 9.28 6.49 -9.73
N LEU A 125 9.01 5.22 -9.46
CA LEU A 125 9.81 4.40 -8.54
C LEU A 125 11.02 3.74 -9.21
N ASN A 126 11.20 3.99 -10.50
CA ASN A 126 12.28 3.40 -11.31
C ASN A 126 12.23 1.87 -11.30
N ILE A 127 11.03 1.34 -11.39
CA ILE A 127 10.80 -0.10 -11.49
C ILE A 127 10.53 -0.44 -12.95
N HIS A 128 11.26 -1.41 -13.48
CA HIS A 128 11.07 -1.86 -14.85
C HIS A 128 10.37 -3.22 -14.83
N PRO A 129 9.39 -3.46 -15.73
CA PRO A 129 8.81 -4.77 -15.85
C PRO A 129 9.90 -5.77 -16.32
N PRO A 130 9.81 -7.04 -15.88
CA PRO A 130 10.78 -8.03 -16.34
C PRO A 130 10.71 -8.19 -17.86
N ALA A 131 11.86 -8.26 -18.47
CA ALA A 131 11.96 -8.48 -19.91
C ALA A 131 11.62 -9.94 -20.20
N TYR A 132 10.47 -10.16 -20.81
CA TYR A 132 10.11 -11.46 -21.35
C TYR A 132 10.68 -11.51 -22.77
N GLY A 133 11.86 -12.03 -22.86
CA GLY A 133 12.54 -12.17 -24.15
C GLY A 133 12.27 -13.49 -24.79
#